data_c9508fda3e3d5d8959b75ee3f9891b96
#
_entry.id   c9508fda3e3d5d8959b75ee3f9891b96
#
_cell.length_a   1.000
_cell.length_b   1.000
_cell.length_c   1.000
_cell.angle_alpha   90.00
_cell.angle_beta   90.00
_cell.angle_gamma   90.00
#
_symmetry.space_group_name_H-M   'P 1'
#
loop_
_entity.id
_entity.type
_entity.pdbx_description
1 polymer ?
#
loop_
_entity_poly.entity_id
_entity_poly.type
_entity_poly.pdbx_seq_one_letter_code
_entity_poly.pdbx_strand_id
1 'polypeptide(L)'
;HQDTPYYLWETSYNAIASANHVLEAIEKMEQRNDWSESEKTQLSASKGEAYITRAYNHFVLVNVFAQAYKDENESKNDVGIPYVTKPETKVSVHYERLSVAEVYDLIEEDLKIGLPLINETTYSVPKYHFNKQAAYAFAARFYLFKRDYKEVEKWANLALGTNVSTMLRDWSDSASGISNTSIVSQRDSYFSTSK
;
A
#
# COMPACT_ATOMS: atom_id res chain seq x y z
N HIS A 1 18.03 -12.85 10.56
CA HIS A 1 17.50 -11.76 11.38
C HIS A 1 16.32 -11.13 10.65
N GLN A 2 15.19 -10.90 11.35
CA GLN A 2 13.93 -10.39 10.77
C GLN A 2 14.03 -8.95 10.25
N ASP A 3 15.05 -8.19 10.62
CA ASP A 3 15.22 -6.77 10.30
C ASP A 3 16.29 -6.54 9.22
N THR A 4 16.52 -7.48 8.32
CA THR A 4 17.48 -7.34 7.23
C THR A 4 16.82 -6.84 5.93
N PRO A 5 17.54 -6.10 5.06
CA PRO A 5 17.03 -5.75 3.72
C PRO A 5 16.61 -6.98 2.91
N TYR A 6 17.30 -8.09 3.06
CA TYR A 6 16.93 -9.37 2.44
C TYR A 6 15.54 -9.84 2.87
N TYR A 7 15.25 -9.82 4.18
CA TYR A 7 13.95 -10.22 4.71
C TYR A 7 12.82 -9.31 4.21
N LEU A 8 13.05 -8.00 4.17
CA LEU A 8 12.09 -7.04 3.59
C LEU A 8 11.81 -7.35 2.11
N TRP A 9 12.85 -7.63 1.33
CA TRP A 9 12.72 -8.00 -0.08
C TRP A 9 11.88 -9.27 -0.24
N GLU A 10 12.26 -10.33 0.47
CA GLU A 10 11.60 -11.63 0.41
C GLU A 10 10.12 -11.54 0.84
N THR A 11 9.83 -10.90 1.98
CA THR A 11 8.46 -10.79 2.49
C THR A 11 7.57 -9.94 1.59
N SER A 12 8.10 -8.86 1.01
CA SER A 12 7.34 -8.02 0.09
C SER A 12 7.00 -8.77 -1.20
N TYR A 13 7.96 -9.50 -1.81
CA TYR A 13 7.65 -10.29 -3.00
C TYR A 13 6.73 -11.49 -2.70
N ASN A 14 6.80 -12.08 -1.51
CA ASN A 14 5.83 -13.10 -1.09
C ASN A 14 4.41 -12.52 -0.97
N ALA A 15 4.26 -11.30 -0.45
CA ALA A 15 2.97 -10.62 -0.41
C ALA A 15 2.45 -10.27 -1.82
N ILE A 16 3.34 -9.83 -2.72
CA ILE A 16 3.03 -9.59 -4.14
C ILE A 16 2.58 -10.87 -4.82
N ALA A 17 3.28 -11.98 -4.62
CA ALA A 17 2.91 -13.28 -5.16
C ALA A 17 1.52 -13.72 -4.68
N SER A 18 1.23 -13.55 -3.39
CA SER A 18 -0.09 -13.84 -2.80
C SER A 18 -1.19 -12.98 -3.45
N ALA A 19 -0.95 -11.68 -3.61
CA ALA A 19 -1.89 -10.78 -4.29
C ALA A 19 -2.12 -11.19 -5.75
N ASN A 20 -1.08 -11.58 -6.48
CA ASN A 20 -1.19 -12.05 -7.87
C ASN A 20 -1.99 -13.34 -7.98
N HIS A 21 -1.83 -14.29 -7.04
CA HIS A 21 -2.66 -15.51 -6.99
C HIS A 21 -4.14 -15.18 -6.75
N VAL A 22 -4.43 -14.24 -5.85
CA VAL A 22 -5.81 -13.77 -5.63
C VAL A 22 -6.39 -13.16 -6.90
N LEU A 23 -5.65 -12.27 -7.57
CA LEU A 23 -6.10 -11.63 -8.81
C LEU A 23 -6.35 -12.64 -9.92
N GLU A 24 -5.45 -13.62 -10.12
CA GLU A 24 -5.65 -14.69 -11.11
C GLU A 24 -6.87 -15.56 -10.79
N ALA A 25 -7.08 -15.89 -9.51
CA ALA A 25 -8.24 -16.67 -9.09
C ALA A 25 -9.55 -15.90 -9.34
N ILE A 26 -9.57 -14.59 -9.03
CA ILE A 26 -10.73 -13.72 -9.27
C ILE A 26 -11.03 -13.62 -10.76
N GLU A 27 -10.02 -13.43 -11.62
CA GLU A 27 -10.20 -13.39 -13.08
C GLU A 27 -10.88 -14.66 -13.61
N LYS A 28 -10.49 -15.84 -13.09
CA LYS A 28 -11.14 -17.11 -13.42
C LYS A 28 -12.57 -17.19 -12.89
N MET A 29 -12.82 -16.67 -11.70
CA MET A 29 -14.16 -16.64 -11.08
C MET A 29 -15.11 -15.69 -11.79
N GLU A 30 -14.64 -14.53 -12.24
CA GLU A 30 -15.44 -13.52 -12.98
C GLU A 30 -16.03 -14.08 -14.32
N GLN A 31 -15.48 -15.17 -14.84
CA GLN A 31 -16.01 -15.83 -16.04
C GLN A 31 -17.32 -16.59 -15.77
N ARG A 32 -17.68 -16.82 -14.50
CA ARG A 32 -18.95 -17.47 -14.11
C ARG A 32 -20.06 -16.44 -14.02
N ASN A 33 -21.27 -16.86 -14.39
CA ASN A 33 -22.45 -15.96 -14.43
C ASN A 33 -23.47 -16.25 -13.30
N ASP A 34 -23.13 -17.17 -12.37
CA ASP A 34 -24.04 -17.67 -11.34
C ASP A 34 -23.80 -17.08 -9.94
N TRP A 35 -23.02 -15.99 -9.84
CA TRP A 35 -22.74 -15.30 -8.59
C TRP A 35 -23.94 -14.44 -8.13
N SER A 36 -24.28 -14.54 -6.84
CA SER A 36 -25.18 -13.59 -6.18
C SER A 36 -24.55 -12.20 -6.08
N GLU A 37 -25.34 -11.15 -5.89
CA GLU A 37 -24.84 -9.78 -5.72
C GLU A 37 -23.92 -9.62 -4.50
N SER A 38 -24.19 -10.37 -3.43
CA SER A 38 -23.32 -10.39 -2.24
C SER A 38 -21.94 -10.97 -2.56
N GLU A 39 -21.88 -12.08 -3.28
CA GLU A 39 -20.63 -12.72 -3.70
C GLU A 39 -19.85 -11.85 -4.67
N LYS A 40 -20.52 -11.20 -5.62
CA LYS A 40 -19.89 -10.21 -6.53
C LYS A 40 -19.27 -9.06 -5.76
N THR A 41 -19.97 -8.56 -4.74
CA THR A 41 -19.49 -7.47 -3.88
C THR A 41 -18.24 -7.90 -3.11
N GLN A 42 -18.24 -9.10 -2.56
CA GLN A 42 -17.09 -9.65 -1.84
C GLN A 42 -15.90 -9.91 -2.77
N LEU A 43 -16.15 -10.46 -3.97
CA LEU A 43 -15.14 -10.70 -4.98
C LEU A 43 -14.48 -9.39 -5.42
N SER A 44 -15.28 -8.36 -5.67
CA SER A 44 -14.83 -7.01 -6.04
C SER A 44 -13.98 -6.38 -4.93
N ALA A 45 -14.41 -6.47 -3.66
CA ALA A 45 -13.65 -5.96 -2.53
C ALA A 45 -12.29 -6.68 -2.37
N SER A 46 -12.27 -8.00 -2.51
CA SER A 46 -11.03 -8.80 -2.48
C SER A 46 -10.09 -8.44 -3.64
N LYS A 47 -10.63 -8.17 -4.84
CA LYS A 47 -9.88 -7.68 -5.99
C LYS A 47 -9.22 -6.33 -5.69
N GLY A 48 -10.00 -5.40 -5.11
CA GLY A 48 -9.51 -4.08 -4.71
C GLY A 48 -8.36 -4.19 -3.71
N GLU A 49 -8.52 -4.98 -2.66
CA GLU A 49 -7.49 -5.18 -1.64
C GLU A 49 -6.21 -5.84 -2.21
N ALA A 50 -6.35 -6.80 -3.13
CA ALA A 50 -5.20 -7.42 -3.78
C ALA A 50 -4.39 -6.42 -4.63
N TYR A 51 -5.05 -5.54 -5.40
CA TYR A 51 -4.37 -4.46 -6.12
C TYR A 51 -3.65 -3.50 -5.17
N ILE A 52 -4.30 -3.05 -4.09
CA ILE A 52 -3.68 -2.16 -3.11
C ILE A 52 -2.49 -2.83 -2.41
N THR A 53 -2.60 -4.11 -2.06
CA THR A 53 -1.50 -4.88 -1.46
C THR A 53 -0.31 -4.99 -2.41
N ARG A 54 -0.55 -5.24 -3.69
CA ARG A 54 0.50 -5.30 -4.72
C ARG A 54 1.19 -3.95 -4.90
N ALA A 55 0.41 -2.89 -5.03
CA ALA A 55 0.90 -1.51 -5.12
C ALA A 55 1.74 -1.12 -3.90
N TYR A 56 1.25 -1.41 -2.70
CA TYR A 56 1.94 -1.08 -1.45
C TYR A 56 3.31 -1.75 -1.34
N ASN A 57 3.39 -3.04 -1.64
CA ASN A 57 4.64 -3.78 -1.52
C ASN A 57 5.67 -3.34 -2.58
N HIS A 58 5.25 -3.08 -3.83
CA HIS A 58 6.14 -2.50 -4.83
C HIS A 58 6.58 -1.08 -4.46
N PHE A 59 5.69 -0.27 -3.86
CA PHE A 59 6.04 1.05 -3.35
C PHE A 59 7.11 0.98 -2.25
N VAL A 60 6.98 0.07 -1.30
CA VAL A 60 8.00 -0.14 -0.26
C VAL A 60 9.33 -0.55 -0.89
N LEU A 61 9.31 -1.51 -1.81
CA LEU A 61 10.51 -2.02 -2.47
C LEU A 61 11.23 -0.95 -3.28
N VAL A 62 10.53 -0.18 -4.12
CA VAL A 62 11.18 0.85 -4.95
C VAL A 62 11.80 1.96 -4.11
N ASN A 63 11.16 2.35 -2.99
CA ASN A 63 11.70 3.39 -2.13
C ASN A 63 12.88 2.95 -1.26
N VAL A 64 13.04 1.65 -1.02
CA VAL A 64 14.16 1.10 -0.23
C VAL A 64 15.33 0.68 -1.12
N PHE A 65 15.05 0.14 -2.33
CA PHE A 65 16.05 -0.51 -3.17
C PHE A 65 16.39 0.24 -4.47
N ALA A 66 15.81 1.41 -4.69
CA ALA A 66 16.08 2.26 -5.85
C ALA A 66 16.33 3.73 -5.45
N GLN A 67 16.64 4.57 -6.42
CA GLN A 67 16.75 6.02 -6.22
C GLN A 67 15.36 6.61 -5.91
N ALA A 68 15.34 7.68 -5.13
CA ALA A 68 14.10 8.42 -4.86
C ALA A 68 13.50 8.96 -6.16
N TYR A 69 12.19 8.88 -6.32
CA TYR A 69 11.49 9.49 -7.44
C TYR A 69 11.72 11.01 -7.46
N LYS A 70 12.07 11.55 -8.59
CA LYS A 70 12.33 12.99 -8.80
C LYS A 70 11.20 13.63 -9.61
N ASP A 71 11.13 13.26 -10.87
CA ASP A 71 10.07 13.52 -11.82
C ASP A 71 10.07 12.41 -12.89
N GLU A 72 9.12 12.46 -13.81
CA GLU A 72 8.99 11.44 -14.86
C GLU A 72 10.21 11.36 -15.78
N ASN A 73 10.81 12.51 -16.14
CA ASN A 73 11.91 12.53 -17.09
C ASN A 73 13.24 12.05 -16.48
N GLU A 74 13.57 12.49 -15.27
CA GLU A 74 14.78 12.09 -14.58
C GLU A 74 14.70 10.63 -14.12
N SER A 75 13.55 10.22 -13.56
CA SER A 75 13.36 8.88 -13.01
C SER A 75 13.26 7.77 -14.06
N LYS A 76 13.11 8.10 -15.34
CA LYS A 76 13.27 7.15 -16.46
C LYS A 76 14.68 6.60 -16.61
N ASN A 77 15.69 7.33 -16.12
CA ASN A 77 17.08 6.93 -16.20
C ASN A 77 17.57 6.20 -14.94
N ASP A 78 16.78 6.24 -13.86
CA ASP A 78 17.13 5.57 -12.61
C ASP A 78 16.62 4.13 -12.62
N VAL A 79 17.49 3.17 -12.31
CA VAL A 79 17.13 1.75 -12.25
C VAL A 79 16.24 1.50 -11.04
N GLY A 80 15.03 1.01 -11.29
CA GLY A 80 14.04 0.64 -10.27
C GLY A 80 14.15 -0.83 -9.83
N ILE A 81 13.02 -1.47 -9.74
CA ILE A 81 12.84 -2.87 -9.30
C ILE A 81 12.03 -3.66 -10.34
N PRO A 82 12.02 -4.99 -10.30
CA PRO A 82 11.04 -5.80 -11.03
C PRO A 82 9.62 -5.48 -10.56
N TYR A 83 8.67 -5.32 -11.48
CA TYR A 83 7.24 -5.21 -11.17
C TYR A 83 6.53 -6.50 -11.58
N VAL A 84 6.10 -7.29 -10.60
CA VAL A 84 5.56 -8.63 -10.81
C VAL A 84 4.04 -8.62 -10.75
N THR A 85 3.38 -8.93 -11.88
CA THR A 85 1.91 -8.84 -12.02
C THR A 85 1.21 -10.18 -12.15
N LYS A 86 1.96 -11.29 -12.21
CA LYS A 86 1.40 -12.64 -12.39
C LYS A 86 2.04 -13.63 -11.43
N PRO A 87 1.34 -14.71 -11.06
CA PRO A 87 1.93 -15.81 -10.32
C PRO A 87 3.07 -16.46 -11.11
N GLU A 88 4.12 -16.85 -10.40
CA GLU A 88 5.22 -17.61 -10.99
C GLU A 88 4.81 -19.06 -11.23
N THR A 89 5.09 -19.54 -12.44
CA THR A 89 4.80 -20.92 -12.85
C THR A 89 6.07 -21.77 -13.04
N LYS A 90 7.25 -21.14 -12.88
CA LYS A 90 8.56 -21.78 -13.06
C LYS A 90 9.41 -21.58 -11.81
N VAL A 91 10.28 -22.54 -11.52
CA VAL A 91 11.18 -22.51 -10.36
C VAL A 91 12.22 -21.39 -10.44
N SER A 92 12.61 -20.98 -11.64
CA SER A 92 13.54 -19.87 -11.85
C SER A 92 13.00 -18.97 -12.97
N VAL A 93 12.66 -17.76 -12.61
CA VAL A 93 12.20 -16.72 -13.55
C VAL A 93 13.23 -15.60 -13.52
N HIS A 94 13.69 -15.18 -14.69
CA HIS A 94 14.49 -13.97 -14.80
C HIS A 94 13.57 -12.76 -14.92
N TYR A 95 13.73 -11.79 -14.02
CA TYR A 95 12.99 -10.53 -14.01
C TYR A 95 13.89 -9.37 -14.39
N GLU A 96 13.49 -8.61 -15.39
CA GLU A 96 14.12 -7.33 -15.71
C GLU A 96 13.71 -6.27 -14.67
N ARG A 97 14.67 -5.42 -14.32
CA ARG A 97 14.37 -4.23 -13.50
C ARG A 97 13.83 -3.14 -14.42
N LEU A 98 12.71 -2.59 -14.05
CA LEU A 98 12.15 -1.40 -14.71
C LEU A 98 12.86 -0.13 -14.22
N SER A 99 12.62 0.99 -14.87
CA SER A 99 13.00 2.30 -14.33
C SER A 99 12.13 2.69 -13.13
N VAL A 100 12.62 3.60 -12.31
CA VAL A 100 11.83 4.14 -11.18
C VAL A 100 10.52 4.76 -11.68
N ALA A 101 10.54 5.48 -12.81
CA ALA A 101 9.33 6.07 -13.39
C ALA A 101 8.29 5.00 -13.76
N GLU A 102 8.69 3.95 -14.50
CA GLU A 102 7.78 2.87 -14.88
C GLU A 102 7.20 2.12 -13.67
N VAL A 103 8.01 1.90 -12.62
CA VAL A 103 7.50 1.29 -11.38
C VAL A 103 6.45 2.18 -10.72
N TYR A 104 6.66 3.49 -10.65
CA TYR A 104 5.68 4.44 -10.08
C TYR A 104 4.40 4.50 -10.91
N ASP A 105 4.49 4.43 -12.23
CA ASP A 105 3.31 4.42 -13.10
C ASP A 105 2.47 3.13 -12.90
N LEU A 106 3.12 1.98 -12.79
CA LEU A 106 2.43 0.71 -12.52
C LEU A 106 1.81 0.65 -11.12
N ILE A 107 2.47 1.25 -10.10
CA ILE A 107 1.88 1.41 -8.77
C ILE A 107 0.63 2.28 -8.85
N GLU A 108 0.68 3.38 -9.61
CA GLU A 108 -0.46 4.27 -9.80
C GLU A 108 -1.63 3.58 -10.53
N GLU A 109 -1.34 2.76 -11.52
CA GLU A 109 -2.36 1.96 -12.21
C GLU A 109 -3.06 0.99 -11.24
N ASP A 110 -2.30 0.28 -10.42
CA ASP A 110 -2.86 -0.60 -9.40
C ASP A 110 -3.72 0.17 -8.38
N LEU A 111 -3.29 1.35 -7.96
CA LEU A 111 -4.08 2.22 -7.08
C LEU A 111 -5.38 2.68 -7.76
N LYS A 112 -5.33 3.11 -9.02
CA LYS A 112 -6.51 3.55 -9.78
C LYS A 112 -7.55 2.44 -9.94
N ILE A 113 -7.09 1.19 -10.09
CA ILE A 113 -7.98 0.02 -10.17
C ILE A 113 -8.49 -0.37 -8.78
N GLY A 114 -7.61 -0.44 -7.78
CA GLY A 114 -7.94 -0.99 -6.48
C GLY A 114 -8.80 -0.08 -5.62
N LEU A 115 -8.49 1.22 -5.55
CA LEU A 115 -9.16 2.18 -4.65
C LEU A 115 -10.70 2.21 -4.80
N PRO A 116 -11.28 2.23 -6.02
CA PRO A 116 -12.73 2.23 -6.17
C PRO A 116 -13.42 0.93 -5.72
N LEU A 117 -12.67 -0.17 -5.67
CA LEU A 117 -13.19 -1.50 -5.34
C LEU A 117 -13.18 -1.79 -3.83
N ILE A 118 -12.45 -1.01 -3.02
CA ILE A 118 -12.38 -1.22 -1.57
C ILE A 118 -13.77 -1.06 -0.95
N ASN A 119 -14.21 -2.12 -0.28
CA ASN A 119 -15.48 -2.16 0.42
C ASN A 119 -15.32 -2.85 1.79
N GLU A 120 -15.19 -2.04 2.84
CA GLU A 120 -14.96 -2.51 4.21
C GLU A 120 -16.15 -3.21 4.85
N THR A 121 -17.35 -3.12 4.26
CA THR A 121 -18.53 -3.82 4.78
C THR A 121 -18.43 -5.34 4.59
N THR A 122 -17.51 -5.80 3.74
CA THR A 122 -17.26 -7.22 3.51
C THR A 122 -16.26 -7.82 4.50
N TYR A 123 -15.55 -6.98 5.28
CA TYR A 123 -14.51 -7.42 6.20
C TYR A 123 -15.08 -7.74 7.58
N SER A 124 -14.77 -8.92 8.11
CA SER A 124 -15.13 -9.29 9.49
C SER A 124 -14.36 -8.46 10.53
N VAL A 125 -13.10 -8.13 10.25
CA VAL A 125 -12.26 -7.29 11.10
C VAL A 125 -11.53 -6.25 10.24
N PRO A 126 -12.16 -5.09 9.94
CA PRO A 126 -11.61 -4.09 9.01
C PRO A 126 -10.20 -3.58 9.34
N LYS A 127 -9.79 -3.65 10.61
CA LYS A 127 -8.45 -3.21 11.04
C LYS A 127 -7.29 -4.07 10.50
N TYR A 128 -7.57 -5.29 10.05
CA TYR A 128 -6.55 -6.19 9.47
C TYR A 128 -6.50 -6.13 7.95
N HIS A 129 -7.30 -5.27 7.34
CA HIS A 129 -7.42 -5.12 5.89
C HIS A 129 -7.07 -3.70 5.45
N PHE A 130 -6.85 -3.53 4.16
CA PHE A 130 -6.88 -2.21 3.55
C PHE A 130 -8.35 -1.71 3.50
N ASN A 131 -8.85 -1.20 4.64
CA ASN A 131 -10.10 -0.48 4.66
C ASN A 131 -9.95 0.86 3.90
N LYS A 132 -11.05 1.56 3.63
CA LYS A 132 -11.02 2.81 2.85
C LYS A 132 -10.02 3.82 3.40
N GLN A 133 -10.00 4.00 4.72
CA GLN A 133 -9.12 4.96 5.36
C GLN A 133 -7.64 4.61 5.17
N ALA A 134 -7.26 3.35 5.37
CA ALA A 134 -5.90 2.88 5.18
C ALA A 134 -5.47 2.97 3.71
N ALA A 135 -6.35 2.61 2.77
CA ALA A 135 -6.09 2.69 1.34
C ALA A 135 -5.92 4.14 0.86
N TYR A 136 -6.75 5.07 1.34
CA TYR A 136 -6.63 6.50 1.02
C TYR A 136 -5.37 7.12 1.66
N ALA A 137 -5.03 6.74 2.89
CA ALA A 137 -3.79 7.18 3.53
C ALA A 137 -2.54 6.69 2.77
N PHE A 138 -2.57 5.46 2.26
CA PHE A 138 -1.52 4.96 1.39
C PHE A 138 -1.47 5.72 0.06
N ALA A 139 -2.60 5.96 -0.60
CA ALA A 139 -2.64 6.76 -1.82
C ALA A 139 -2.06 8.17 -1.60
N ALA A 140 -2.43 8.85 -0.51
CA ALA A 140 -1.87 10.16 -0.16
C ALA A 140 -0.33 10.09 -0.01
N ARG A 141 0.18 9.04 0.66
CA ARG A 141 1.63 8.82 0.80
C ARG A 141 2.31 8.57 -0.55
N PHE A 142 1.73 7.74 -1.40
CA PHE A 142 2.25 7.47 -2.73
C PHE A 142 2.38 8.75 -3.57
N TYR A 143 1.31 9.55 -3.64
CA TYR A 143 1.33 10.82 -4.38
C TYR A 143 2.26 11.86 -3.75
N LEU A 144 2.48 11.82 -2.42
CA LEU A 144 3.49 12.66 -1.78
C LEU A 144 4.90 12.34 -2.28
N PHE A 145 5.23 11.06 -2.42
CA PHE A 145 6.51 10.61 -2.97
C PHE A 145 6.62 10.88 -4.48
N LYS A 146 5.50 10.77 -5.21
CA LYS A 146 5.41 11.16 -6.64
C LYS A 146 5.42 12.69 -6.83
N ARG A 147 5.30 13.49 -5.75
CA ARG A 147 5.24 14.96 -5.73
C ARG A 147 4.00 15.55 -6.43
N ASP A 148 2.94 14.78 -6.56
CA ASP A 148 1.64 15.26 -7.03
C ASP A 148 0.80 15.76 -5.83
N TYR A 149 1.07 16.99 -5.40
CA TYR A 149 0.46 17.58 -4.21
C TYR A 149 -1.06 17.77 -4.33
N LYS A 150 -1.59 17.86 -5.55
CA LYS A 150 -3.05 17.94 -5.77
C LYS A 150 -3.74 16.62 -5.40
N GLU A 151 -3.18 15.50 -5.84
CA GLU A 151 -3.68 14.18 -5.45
C GLU A 151 -3.41 13.89 -3.97
N VAL A 152 -2.30 14.38 -3.39
CA VAL A 152 -2.05 14.28 -1.93
C VAL A 152 -3.19 14.90 -1.15
N GLU A 153 -3.57 16.15 -1.46
CA GLU A 153 -4.66 16.87 -0.76
C GLU A 153 -5.98 16.09 -0.85
N LYS A 154 -6.33 15.63 -2.04
CA LYS A 154 -7.55 14.84 -2.30
C LYS A 154 -7.61 13.59 -1.43
N TRP A 155 -6.56 12.75 -1.48
CA TRP A 155 -6.55 11.47 -0.78
C TRP A 155 -6.38 11.63 0.72
N ALA A 156 -5.61 12.62 1.17
CA ALA A 156 -5.50 12.95 2.59
C ALA A 156 -6.84 13.40 3.18
N ASN A 157 -7.59 14.25 2.48
CA ASN A 157 -8.92 14.67 2.91
C ASN A 157 -9.90 13.49 2.98
N LEU A 158 -9.84 12.56 2.04
CA LEU A 158 -10.66 11.35 2.09
C LEU A 158 -10.26 10.41 3.24
N ALA A 159 -8.97 10.29 3.55
CA ALA A 159 -8.47 9.48 4.65
C ALA A 159 -8.84 10.05 6.02
N LEU A 160 -8.75 11.37 6.18
CA LEU A 160 -9.05 12.07 7.45
C LEU A 160 -10.55 12.23 7.68
N GLY A 161 -11.35 12.31 6.61
CA GLY A 161 -12.77 12.57 6.70
C GLY A 161 -13.09 13.97 7.29
N THR A 162 -14.28 14.13 7.84
CA THR A 162 -14.77 15.43 8.34
C THR A 162 -14.31 15.77 9.76
N ASN A 163 -13.83 14.80 10.52
CA ASN A 163 -13.47 14.97 11.93
C ASN A 163 -11.97 14.84 12.18
N VAL A 164 -11.20 15.74 11.58
CA VAL A 164 -9.72 15.71 11.59
C VAL A 164 -9.15 15.74 13.00
N SER A 165 -9.78 16.47 13.93
CA SER A 165 -9.28 16.63 15.30
C SER A 165 -9.22 15.31 16.09
N THR A 166 -10.10 14.35 15.78
CA THR A 166 -10.09 13.03 16.44
C THR A 166 -9.06 12.05 15.84
N MET A 167 -8.55 12.38 14.67
CA MET A 167 -7.60 11.54 13.93
C MET A 167 -6.14 11.97 14.15
N LEU A 168 -5.94 13.24 14.46
CA LEU A 168 -4.61 13.78 14.73
C LEU A 168 -4.20 13.47 16.17
N ARG A 169 -2.98 12.98 16.32
CA ARG A 169 -2.38 12.81 17.63
C ARG A 169 -1.93 14.18 18.15
N ASP A 170 -2.40 14.56 19.33
CA ASP A 170 -1.90 15.75 20.00
C ASP A 170 -0.55 15.43 20.68
N TRP A 171 0.51 15.93 20.09
CA TRP A 171 1.87 15.77 20.62
C TRP A 171 2.18 16.73 21.78
N SER A 172 1.33 17.74 22.00
CA SER A 172 1.48 18.70 23.10
C SER A 172 0.79 18.23 24.39
N ASP A 173 -0.09 17.23 24.30
CA ASP A 173 -0.84 16.72 25.44
C ASP A 173 0.05 15.86 26.34
N SER A 174 0.30 16.35 27.56
CA SER A 174 1.01 15.60 28.60
C SER A 174 0.27 14.33 29.05
N ALA A 175 -1.05 14.26 28.83
CA ALA A 175 -1.86 13.08 29.12
C ALA A 175 -1.57 11.92 28.14
N SER A 176 -0.96 12.19 26.98
CA SER A 176 -0.48 11.14 26.04
C SER A 176 0.72 10.35 26.56
N GLY A 177 1.20 10.62 27.76
CA GLY A 177 2.39 9.99 28.36
C GLY A 177 3.72 10.48 27.80
N ILE A 178 3.71 11.54 26.99
CA ILE A 178 4.92 12.14 26.43
C ILE A 178 5.39 13.23 27.41
N SER A 179 6.31 12.88 28.27
CA SER A 179 6.98 13.84 29.14
C SER A 179 8.01 14.66 28.35
N ASN A 180 7.99 15.98 28.51
CA ASN A 180 8.90 16.93 27.86
C ASN A 180 10.36 16.82 28.29
N THR A 181 10.77 15.78 29.00
CA THR A 181 12.08 15.71 29.64
C THR A 181 13.20 15.15 28.77
N SER A 182 12.94 14.40 27.73
CA SER A 182 13.96 14.03 26.71
C SER A 182 13.33 13.44 25.44
N ILE A 183 14.00 13.59 24.31
CA ILE A 183 13.63 12.96 23.02
C ILE A 183 13.58 11.43 23.13
N VAL A 184 14.42 10.83 23.97
CA VAL A 184 14.48 9.38 24.17
C VAL A 184 13.24 8.89 24.94
N SER A 185 12.84 9.56 26.03
CA SER A 185 11.65 9.20 26.78
C SER A 185 10.35 9.44 25.99
N GLN A 186 10.32 10.45 25.11
CA GLN A 186 9.20 10.68 24.20
C GLN A 186 9.05 9.54 23.20
N ARG A 187 10.16 9.09 22.59
CA ARG A 187 10.17 7.93 21.69
C ARG A 187 9.71 6.64 22.40
N ASP A 188 10.25 6.36 23.56
CA ASP A 188 9.97 5.13 24.29
C ASP A 188 8.52 5.10 24.79
N SER A 189 7.97 6.24 25.21
CA SER A 189 6.56 6.41 25.52
C SER A 189 5.66 6.18 24.28
N TYR A 190 6.05 6.70 23.11
CA TYR A 190 5.32 6.46 21.86
C TYR A 190 5.20 4.98 21.53
N PHE A 191 6.30 4.23 21.60
CA PHE A 191 6.30 2.80 21.30
C PHE A 191 5.64 1.93 22.39
N SER A 192 5.59 2.40 23.64
CA SER A 192 4.93 1.67 24.72
C SER A 192 3.42 1.83 24.74
N THR A 193 2.88 2.96 24.25
CA THR A 193 1.43 3.26 24.20
C THR A 193 0.74 2.81 22.91
N SER A 194 1.49 2.38 21.90
CA SER A 194 0.96 1.91 20.61
C SER A 194 0.73 0.38 20.56
N LYS A 195 0.49 -0.27 21.70
CA LYS A 195 0.08 -1.67 21.79
C LYS A 195 -1.43 -1.85 21.68
#